data_6b784189317d25465a217a1a568da0c4
#
_entry.id   6b784189317d25465a217a1a568da0c4
#
_cell.length_a   1.000
_cell.length_b   1.000
_cell.length_c   1.000
_cell.angle_alpha   90.00
_cell.angle_beta   90.00
_cell.angle_gamma   90.00
#
_symmetry.space_group_name_H-M   'P 1'
#
loop_
_entity.id
_entity.type
_entity.pdbx_description
1 polymer ?
#
loop_
_entity_poly.entity_id
_entity_poly.type
_entity_poly.pdbx_seq_one_letter_code
_entity_poly.pdbx_strand_id
1 'polypeptide(L)'
;AHPPSAHPHDGAGFTEVPVINSQSMGMRTFFRTGAYSRITAQYHHINEFRRGGDMLDRPPHEALIAEQIDHSIDGGSLSFDISSPDRRNRFNAYASFQNTARKSYYGSKQDPDAYGTTHDLTVAAGMQYIHEFRKLLFMPSELTFGTEYSYDDLGDRSIGYDIHTDQTVHIVGAYLQNEWKTRKWSLLVGGRLDKHNLVDPVIL
;
A
#
# COMPACT_ATOMS: atom_id res chain seq x y z
N ALA A 1 26.59 12.43 -11.13
CA ALA A 1 25.55 13.41 -10.87
C ALA A 1 25.97 14.20 -9.63
N HIS A 2 26.04 15.54 -9.73
CA HIS A 2 26.27 16.39 -8.57
C HIS A 2 25.03 16.35 -7.67
N PRO A 3 25.19 16.23 -6.33
CA PRO A 3 24.06 16.41 -5.44
C PRO A 3 23.51 17.84 -5.59
N PRO A 4 22.18 18.04 -5.50
CA PRO A 4 21.61 19.38 -5.52
C PRO A 4 22.18 20.18 -4.35
N SER A 5 22.73 21.35 -4.65
CA SER A 5 23.24 22.25 -3.64
C SER A 5 22.10 22.81 -2.81
N ALA A 6 22.07 22.47 -1.52
CA ALA A 6 21.18 23.11 -0.57
C ALA A 6 21.59 24.59 -0.45
N HIS A 7 20.69 25.53 -0.77
CA HIS A 7 20.91 26.94 -0.57
C HIS A 7 20.24 27.38 0.73
N PRO A 8 21.00 27.80 1.76
CA PRO A 8 20.44 28.54 2.88
C PRO A 8 19.99 29.91 2.39
N HIS A 9 18.72 30.27 2.57
CA HIS A 9 18.15 31.49 1.98
C HIS A 9 18.56 32.80 2.74
N ASP A 10 19.08 32.70 3.99
CA ASP A 10 19.36 33.88 4.84
C ASP A 10 20.51 33.72 5.82
N GLY A 11 21.48 32.84 5.55
CA GLY A 11 22.70 32.70 6.39
C GLY A 11 22.47 32.04 7.75
N ALA A 12 21.27 31.53 8.05
CA ALA A 12 20.91 30.88 9.32
C ALA A 12 21.47 29.46 9.45
N GLY A 13 22.11 28.92 8.42
CA GLY A 13 22.66 27.56 8.42
C GLY A 13 21.62 26.43 8.38
N PHE A 14 20.35 26.79 8.32
CA PHE A 14 19.21 25.87 8.26
C PHE A 14 18.63 25.82 6.84
N THR A 15 18.30 24.64 6.33
CA THR A 15 17.68 24.52 5.01
C THR A 15 16.16 24.49 5.12
N GLU A 16 15.49 25.44 4.46
CA GLU A 16 14.02 25.45 4.32
C GLU A 16 13.55 24.37 3.36
N VAL A 17 14.39 23.93 2.43
CA VAL A 17 14.08 22.87 1.46
C VAL A 17 14.93 21.65 1.75
N PRO A 18 14.32 20.49 2.03
CA PRO A 18 15.08 19.27 2.30
C PRO A 18 15.82 18.79 1.05
N VAL A 19 16.97 18.18 1.26
CA VAL A 19 17.65 17.39 0.24
C VAL A 19 16.86 16.13 0.02
N ILE A 20 16.48 15.83 -1.23
CA ILE A 20 15.73 14.63 -1.60
C ILE A 20 16.52 13.90 -2.68
N ASN A 21 16.74 12.62 -2.45
CA ASN A 21 17.23 11.69 -3.46
C ASN A 21 16.25 10.52 -3.54
N SER A 22 15.52 10.39 -4.63
CA SER A 22 14.52 9.35 -4.82
C SER A 22 14.80 8.60 -6.13
N GLN A 23 14.80 7.29 -6.03
CA GLN A 23 14.94 6.38 -7.15
C GLN A 23 13.79 5.39 -7.13
N SER A 24 13.11 5.24 -8.24
CA SER A 24 12.05 4.25 -8.38
C SER A 24 12.20 3.46 -9.67
N MET A 25 11.94 2.17 -9.59
CA MET A 25 11.85 1.31 -10.75
C MET A 25 10.65 0.38 -10.62
N GLY A 26 10.07 0.00 -11.76
CA GLY A 26 8.96 -0.92 -11.76
C GLY A 26 8.84 -1.66 -13.09
N MET A 27 8.23 -2.82 -13.00
CA MET A 27 7.94 -3.65 -14.16
C MET A 27 6.51 -4.19 -14.05
N ARG A 28 5.81 -4.21 -15.17
CA ARG A 28 4.52 -4.86 -15.30
C ARG A 28 4.51 -5.72 -16.55
N THR A 29 4.11 -6.97 -16.41
CA THR A 29 4.03 -7.93 -17.50
C THR A 29 2.64 -8.57 -17.58
N PHE A 30 2.25 -8.92 -18.79
CA PHE A 30 0.97 -9.53 -19.10
C PHE A 30 1.21 -10.80 -19.89
N PHE A 31 0.61 -11.88 -19.45
CA PHE A 31 0.65 -13.16 -20.12
C PHE A 31 -0.76 -13.66 -20.39
N ARG A 32 -1.11 -13.84 -21.67
CA ARG A 32 -2.39 -14.43 -22.07
C ARG A 32 -2.29 -15.95 -21.98
N THR A 33 -3.03 -16.55 -21.06
CA THR A 33 -3.10 -18.00 -20.87
C THR A 33 -4.13 -18.67 -21.77
N GLY A 34 -5.01 -17.86 -22.37
CA GLY A 34 -6.04 -18.31 -23.30
C GLY A 34 -6.75 -17.13 -23.97
N ALA A 35 -7.77 -17.40 -24.77
CA ALA A 35 -8.54 -16.37 -25.49
C ALA A 35 -9.25 -15.40 -24.52
N TYR A 36 -9.62 -15.87 -23.35
CA TYR A 36 -10.39 -15.11 -22.36
C TYR A 36 -9.74 -15.07 -20.99
N SER A 37 -8.46 -15.40 -20.90
CA SER A 37 -7.72 -15.42 -19.65
C SER A 37 -6.37 -14.75 -19.75
N ARG A 38 -5.95 -14.12 -18.62
CA ARG A 38 -4.73 -13.34 -18.52
C ARG A 38 -4.15 -13.42 -17.11
N ILE A 39 -2.85 -13.56 -17.04
CA ILE A 39 -2.07 -13.32 -15.83
C ILE A 39 -1.39 -11.94 -15.97
N THR A 40 -1.43 -11.16 -14.91
CA THR A 40 -0.67 -9.91 -14.79
C THR A 40 0.27 -10.04 -13.60
N ALA A 41 1.54 -9.78 -13.79
CA ALA A 41 2.52 -9.69 -12.71
C ALA A 41 3.14 -8.30 -12.72
N GLN A 42 3.34 -7.73 -11.53
CA GLN A 42 4.02 -6.45 -11.37
C GLN A 42 4.92 -6.45 -10.15
N TYR A 43 5.98 -5.68 -10.25
CA TYR A 43 6.93 -5.42 -9.17
C TYR A 43 7.37 -3.96 -9.24
N HIS A 44 7.60 -3.35 -8.11
CA HIS A 44 8.22 -2.03 -7.99
C HIS A 44 9.15 -1.99 -6.78
N HIS A 45 10.19 -1.18 -6.93
CA HIS A 45 11.14 -0.84 -5.88
C HIS A 45 11.29 0.68 -5.83
N ILE A 46 11.28 1.24 -4.61
CA ILE A 46 11.47 2.66 -4.35
C ILE A 46 12.50 2.79 -3.26
N ASN A 47 13.54 3.57 -3.53
CA ASN A 47 14.50 4.04 -2.55
C ASN A 47 14.42 5.56 -2.46
N GLU A 48 14.21 6.08 -1.26
CA GLU A 48 14.11 7.51 -1.05
C GLU A 48 14.85 7.93 0.21
N PHE A 49 15.77 8.88 0.02
CA PHE A 49 16.47 9.58 1.08
C PHE A 49 15.99 11.01 1.14
N ARG A 50 15.66 11.49 2.34
CA ARG A 50 15.32 12.88 2.64
C ARG A 50 16.12 13.35 3.82
N ARG A 51 16.67 14.57 3.74
CA ARG A 51 17.43 15.20 4.80
C ARG A 51 17.12 16.70 4.85
N GLY A 52 16.62 17.16 6.01
CA GLY A 52 16.40 18.57 6.34
C GLY A 52 17.12 18.96 7.63
N GLY A 53 17.16 20.25 7.90
CA GLY A 53 17.80 20.82 9.09
C GLY A 53 19.13 21.50 8.78
N ASP A 54 20.00 21.56 9.77
CA ASP A 54 21.36 22.12 9.64
C ASP A 54 22.42 21.03 9.46
N MET A 55 23.68 21.43 9.21
CA MET A 55 24.85 20.54 9.08
C MET A 55 24.58 19.32 8.18
N LEU A 56 24.08 19.57 6.97
CA LEU A 56 23.68 18.52 6.02
C LEU A 56 24.82 17.58 5.57
N ASP A 57 26.07 18.01 5.77
CA ASP A 57 27.29 17.27 5.49
C ASP A 57 27.71 16.33 6.61
N ARG A 58 27.01 16.33 7.76
CA ARG A 58 27.29 15.52 8.93
C ARG A 58 26.17 14.55 9.24
N PRO A 59 26.43 13.52 10.08
CA PRO A 59 25.38 12.66 10.62
C PRO A 59 24.29 13.49 11.33
N PRO A 60 23.00 13.08 11.26
CA PRO A 60 21.91 13.89 11.79
C PRO A 60 21.99 14.15 13.30
N HIS A 61 22.59 13.23 14.07
CA HIS A 61 22.78 13.40 15.51
C HIS A 61 23.90 14.39 15.89
N GLU A 62 24.69 14.90 14.93
CA GLU A 62 25.66 15.96 15.15
C GLU A 62 25.08 17.36 14.87
N ALA A 63 23.88 17.39 14.27
CA ALA A 63 23.18 18.63 13.95
C ALA A 63 22.43 19.21 15.17
N LEU A 64 22.20 20.52 15.17
CA LEU A 64 21.38 21.16 16.20
C LEU A 64 19.90 20.86 16.01
N ILE A 65 19.45 20.76 14.75
CA ILE A 65 18.12 20.32 14.37
C ILE A 65 18.25 19.51 13.10
N ALA A 66 17.71 18.29 13.10
CA ALA A 66 17.74 17.43 11.95
C ALA A 66 16.50 16.56 11.80
N GLU A 67 16.07 16.43 10.55
CA GLU A 67 15.09 15.43 10.12
C GLU A 67 15.71 14.63 8.98
N GLN A 68 15.77 13.32 9.15
CA GLN A 68 16.27 12.42 8.11
C GLN A 68 15.37 11.20 7.99
N ILE A 69 15.08 10.82 6.77
CA ILE A 69 14.32 9.62 6.45
C ILE A 69 15.03 8.89 5.33
N ASP A 70 15.17 7.58 5.49
CA ASP A 70 15.67 6.64 4.49
C ASP A 70 14.65 5.53 4.34
N HIS A 71 13.96 5.50 3.19
CA HIS A 71 12.93 4.53 2.86
C HIS A 71 13.42 3.54 1.81
N SER A 72 13.16 2.25 2.04
CA SER A 72 13.22 1.22 1.02
C SER A 72 11.87 0.50 0.97
N ILE A 73 11.22 0.52 -0.18
CA ILE A 73 9.91 -0.07 -0.40
C ILE A 73 10.00 -1.05 -1.57
N ASP A 74 9.64 -2.29 -1.31
CA ASP A 74 9.47 -3.34 -2.31
C ASP A 74 8.00 -3.74 -2.36
N GLY A 75 7.41 -3.74 -3.55
CA GLY A 75 6.04 -4.17 -3.73
C GLY A 75 5.84 -4.99 -4.99
N GLY A 76 4.90 -5.92 -4.91
CA GLY A 76 4.58 -6.75 -6.05
C GLY A 76 3.17 -7.32 -6.00
N SER A 77 2.68 -7.72 -7.16
CA SER A 77 1.38 -8.41 -7.23
C SER A 77 1.32 -9.37 -8.42
N LEU A 78 0.46 -10.37 -8.23
CA LEU A 78 0.06 -11.31 -9.27
C LEU A 78 -1.46 -11.31 -9.34
N SER A 79 -2.04 -11.19 -10.53
CA SER A 79 -3.47 -11.35 -10.74
C SER A 79 -3.77 -12.31 -11.89
N PHE A 80 -4.86 -13.04 -11.75
CA PHE A 80 -5.41 -13.91 -12.77
C PHE A 80 -6.84 -13.50 -13.08
N ASP A 81 -7.11 -13.22 -14.33
CA ASP A 81 -8.42 -12.85 -14.86
C ASP A 81 -8.87 -13.91 -15.84
N ILE A 82 -10.10 -14.38 -15.73
CA ILE A 82 -10.73 -15.24 -16.73
C ILE A 82 -12.21 -14.88 -16.91
N SER A 83 -12.68 -14.95 -18.14
CA SER A 83 -14.10 -14.75 -18.44
C SER A 83 -14.62 -15.82 -19.40
N SER A 84 -15.94 -16.06 -19.35
CA SER A 84 -16.61 -16.83 -20.39
C SER A 84 -16.58 -16.11 -21.74
N PRO A 85 -16.76 -16.80 -22.89
CA PRO A 85 -16.80 -16.18 -24.20
C PRO A 85 -17.87 -15.09 -24.33
N ASP A 86 -19.01 -15.25 -23.68
CA ASP A 86 -20.11 -14.29 -23.65
C ASP A 86 -19.94 -13.20 -22.58
N ARG A 87 -18.82 -13.24 -21.81
CA ARG A 87 -18.44 -12.31 -20.71
C ARG A 87 -19.43 -12.24 -19.55
N ARG A 88 -20.39 -13.14 -19.49
CA ARG A 88 -21.35 -13.19 -18.40
C ARG A 88 -20.78 -13.73 -17.09
N ASN A 89 -19.77 -14.58 -17.20
CA ASN A 89 -19.04 -15.11 -16.06
C ASN A 89 -17.64 -14.51 -16.09
N ARG A 90 -17.26 -13.85 -15.02
CA ARG A 90 -15.93 -13.27 -14.84
C ARG A 90 -15.39 -13.69 -13.48
N PHE A 91 -14.18 -14.17 -13.48
CA PHE A 91 -13.46 -14.50 -12.26
C PHE A 91 -12.12 -13.75 -12.24
N ASN A 92 -11.81 -13.20 -11.10
CA ASN A 92 -10.51 -12.59 -10.81
C ASN A 92 -9.99 -13.16 -9.49
N ALA A 93 -8.69 -13.44 -9.45
CA ALA A 93 -7.96 -13.73 -8.22
C ALA A 93 -6.66 -12.91 -8.22
N TYR A 94 -6.25 -12.44 -7.05
CA TYR A 94 -5.01 -11.68 -6.90
C TYR A 94 -4.31 -11.98 -5.59
N ALA A 95 -3.00 -11.76 -5.58
CA ALA A 95 -2.18 -11.66 -4.40
C ALA A 95 -1.20 -10.51 -4.58
N SER A 96 -0.93 -9.77 -3.50
CA SER A 96 0.02 -8.66 -3.49
C SER A 96 0.75 -8.60 -2.17
N PHE A 97 1.94 -8.01 -2.20
CA PHE A 97 2.71 -7.69 -1.01
C PHE A 97 3.36 -6.32 -1.14
N GLN A 98 3.60 -5.70 -0.01
CA GLN A 98 4.48 -4.55 0.13
C GLN A 98 5.33 -4.72 1.39
N ASN A 99 6.63 -4.55 1.25
CA ASN A 99 7.58 -4.55 2.34
C ASN A 99 8.23 -3.18 2.42
N THR A 100 8.10 -2.51 3.55
CA THR A 100 8.65 -1.18 3.81
C THR A 100 9.66 -1.25 4.93
N ALA A 101 10.88 -0.83 4.65
CA ALA A 101 11.91 -0.59 5.65
C ALA A 101 12.20 0.91 5.71
N ARG A 102 12.11 1.51 6.90
CA ARG A 102 12.38 2.91 7.13
C ARG A 102 13.36 3.09 8.27
N LYS A 103 14.37 3.91 8.04
CA LYS A 103 15.23 4.47 9.09
C LYS A 103 14.92 5.96 9.16
N SER A 104 14.73 6.48 10.35
CA SER A 104 14.41 7.88 10.58
C SER A 104 15.27 8.47 11.67
N TYR A 105 15.44 9.77 11.62
CA TYR A 105 15.98 10.58 12.68
C TYR A 105 15.13 11.85 12.76
N TYR A 106 14.62 12.14 13.96
CA TYR A 106 13.88 13.37 14.25
C TYR A 106 14.43 13.92 15.57
N GLY A 107 15.45 14.78 15.50
CA GLY A 107 16.15 15.19 16.70
C GLY A 107 16.60 16.63 16.69
N SER A 108 16.86 17.14 17.90
CA SER A 108 17.44 18.43 18.15
C SER A 108 18.49 18.33 19.25
N LYS A 109 19.39 19.32 19.31
CA LYS A 109 20.44 19.42 20.33
C LYS A 109 21.40 18.23 20.35
N GLN A 110 21.66 17.66 19.18
CA GLN A 110 22.62 16.54 19.02
C GLN A 110 22.23 15.29 19.79
N ASP A 111 20.93 14.95 19.78
CA ASP A 111 20.39 13.79 20.49
C ASP A 111 20.77 12.47 19.77
N PRO A 112 21.59 11.59 20.37
CA PRO A 112 21.98 10.34 19.77
C PRO A 112 20.85 9.28 19.79
N ASP A 113 19.79 9.48 20.57
CA ASP A 113 18.70 8.53 20.77
C ASP A 113 17.48 8.82 19.87
N ALA A 114 17.51 9.93 19.10
CA ALA A 114 16.41 10.35 18.22
C ALA A 114 16.29 9.53 16.92
N TYR A 115 16.93 8.38 16.84
CA TYR A 115 16.78 7.43 15.73
C TYR A 115 15.56 6.55 15.89
N GLY A 116 14.92 6.27 14.75
CA GLY A 116 13.81 5.33 14.66
C GLY A 116 14.00 4.34 13.52
N THR A 117 13.39 3.17 13.67
CA THR A 117 13.32 2.13 12.63
C THR A 117 11.90 1.61 12.55
N THR A 118 11.39 1.53 11.32
CA THR A 118 10.09 0.93 11.02
C THR A 118 10.28 -0.19 10.02
N HIS A 119 9.64 -1.30 10.27
CA HIS A 119 9.49 -2.41 9.34
C HIS A 119 8.00 -2.75 9.23
N ASP A 120 7.51 -2.79 8.01
CA ASP A 120 6.10 -3.03 7.73
C ASP A 120 5.97 -3.98 6.54
N LEU A 121 5.31 -5.14 6.77
CA LEU A 121 4.99 -6.10 5.73
C LEU A 121 3.47 -6.21 5.60
N THR A 122 2.95 -5.71 4.50
CA THR A 122 1.55 -5.88 4.13
C THR A 122 1.40 -6.95 3.04
N VAL A 123 0.50 -7.91 3.24
CA VAL A 123 0.11 -8.90 2.23
C VAL A 123 -1.40 -8.86 2.05
N ALA A 124 -1.87 -8.86 0.81
CA ALA A 124 -3.29 -8.96 0.50
C ALA A 124 -3.53 -10.02 -0.58
N ALA A 125 -4.58 -10.80 -0.42
CA ALA A 125 -5.03 -11.75 -1.42
C ALA A 125 -6.56 -11.76 -1.48
N GLY A 126 -7.10 -11.96 -2.67
CA GLY A 126 -8.54 -11.99 -2.83
C GLY A 126 -8.96 -12.69 -4.12
N MET A 127 -10.23 -13.01 -4.14
CA MET A 127 -10.89 -13.53 -5.33
C MET A 127 -12.31 -13.02 -5.41
N GLN A 128 -12.78 -12.80 -6.63
CA GLN A 128 -14.16 -12.46 -6.87
C GLN A 128 -14.69 -13.18 -8.10
N TYR A 129 -15.97 -13.46 -8.04
CA TYR A 129 -16.72 -14.01 -9.15
C TYR A 129 -17.92 -13.13 -9.46
N ILE A 130 -18.13 -12.84 -10.74
CA ILE A 130 -19.19 -11.98 -11.24
C ILE A 130 -20.02 -12.79 -12.22
N HIS A 131 -21.33 -12.75 -12.05
CA HIS A 131 -22.29 -13.36 -12.96
C HIS A 131 -23.34 -12.36 -13.42
N GLU A 132 -23.46 -12.22 -14.75
CA GLU A 132 -24.51 -11.40 -15.36
C GLU A 132 -25.76 -12.23 -15.66
N PHE A 133 -26.84 -11.90 -14.96
CA PHE A 133 -28.17 -12.46 -15.23
C PHE A 133 -28.89 -11.64 -16.31
N ARG A 134 -29.48 -12.29 -17.28
CA ARG A 134 -30.41 -11.62 -18.24
C ARG A 134 -31.59 -11.02 -17.49
N LYS A 135 -32.03 -11.68 -16.42
CA LYS A 135 -33.07 -11.22 -15.52
C LYS A 135 -32.93 -11.94 -14.19
N LEU A 136 -32.84 -11.18 -13.12
CA LEU A 136 -32.92 -11.64 -11.74
C LEU A 136 -34.02 -10.81 -11.04
N LEU A 137 -35.06 -11.50 -10.51
CA LEU A 137 -36.28 -10.90 -9.97
C LEU A 137 -37.04 -10.10 -11.06
N PHE A 138 -36.73 -8.85 -11.30
CA PHE A 138 -37.52 -7.96 -12.16
C PHE A 138 -36.75 -7.39 -13.36
N MET A 139 -35.41 -7.43 -13.37
CA MET A 139 -34.61 -6.89 -14.49
C MET A 139 -33.20 -7.50 -14.59
N PRO A 140 -32.46 -7.13 -15.66
CA PRO A 140 -31.05 -7.53 -15.80
C PRO A 140 -30.25 -7.13 -14.58
N SER A 141 -29.34 -8.00 -14.15
CA SER A 141 -28.50 -7.73 -12.99
C SER A 141 -27.11 -8.36 -13.10
N GLU A 142 -26.22 -7.84 -12.31
CA GLU A 142 -24.87 -8.36 -12.10
C GLU A 142 -24.70 -8.71 -10.63
N LEU A 143 -24.47 -10.01 -10.34
CA LEU A 143 -24.17 -10.50 -9.03
C LEU A 143 -22.67 -10.67 -8.88
N THR A 144 -22.11 -10.07 -7.84
CA THR A 144 -20.71 -10.20 -7.46
C THR A 144 -20.58 -10.84 -6.09
N PHE A 145 -19.77 -11.86 -5.99
CA PHE A 145 -19.35 -12.48 -4.74
C PHE A 145 -17.83 -12.43 -4.67
N GLY A 146 -17.28 -12.12 -3.49
CA GLY A 146 -15.83 -12.11 -3.30
C GLY A 146 -15.41 -12.36 -1.87
N THR A 147 -14.14 -12.75 -1.74
CA THR A 147 -13.45 -12.93 -0.46
C THR A 147 -12.10 -12.27 -0.52
N GLU A 148 -11.65 -11.73 0.61
CA GLU A 148 -10.37 -11.05 0.75
C GLU A 148 -9.70 -11.47 2.06
N TYR A 149 -8.38 -11.53 2.01
CA TYR A 149 -7.50 -11.68 3.16
C TYR A 149 -6.48 -10.56 3.15
N SER A 150 -6.27 -9.92 4.28
CA SER A 150 -5.22 -8.96 4.52
C SER A 150 -4.41 -9.35 5.73
N TYR A 151 -3.11 -9.24 5.60
CA TYR A 151 -2.11 -9.41 6.65
C TYR A 151 -1.25 -8.16 6.71
N ASP A 152 -1.01 -7.66 7.91
CA ASP A 152 -0.16 -6.52 8.18
C ASP A 152 0.69 -6.81 9.41
N ASP A 153 2.00 -6.63 9.30
CA ASP A 153 2.98 -6.87 10.35
C ASP A 153 3.88 -5.66 10.48
N LEU A 154 3.60 -4.86 11.51
CA LEU A 154 4.24 -3.58 11.79
C LEU A 154 5.13 -3.68 13.03
N GLY A 155 6.43 -3.43 12.84
CA GLY A 155 7.38 -3.15 13.91
C GLY A 155 7.88 -1.70 13.82
N ASP A 156 7.63 -0.89 14.82
CA ASP A 156 8.09 0.50 14.90
C ASP A 156 8.79 0.78 16.21
N ARG A 157 10.03 1.28 16.14
CA ARG A 157 10.88 1.56 17.29
C ARG A 157 11.51 2.92 17.17
N SER A 158 11.36 3.74 18.22
CA SER A 158 12.06 5.02 18.35
C SER A 158 12.45 5.22 19.83
N ILE A 159 13.74 5.06 20.12
CA ILE A 159 14.26 5.05 21.50
C ILE A 159 14.05 6.41 22.16
N GLY A 160 14.40 7.51 21.48
CA GLY A 160 14.29 8.87 22.03
C GLY A 160 12.85 9.33 22.31
N TYR A 161 11.86 8.65 21.77
CA TYR A 161 10.43 8.94 21.97
C TYR A 161 9.72 7.85 22.79
N ASP A 162 10.45 6.83 23.25
CA ASP A 162 9.89 5.67 23.99
C ASP A 162 8.76 4.98 23.20
N ILE A 163 8.87 4.95 21.87
CA ILE A 163 7.92 4.29 20.98
C ILE A 163 8.41 2.88 20.70
N HIS A 164 7.58 1.91 21.03
CA HIS A 164 7.76 0.50 20.68
C HIS A 164 6.41 -0.09 20.30
N THR A 165 6.21 -0.34 19.02
CA THR A 165 5.00 -0.94 18.48
C THR A 165 5.37 -2.21 17.73
N ASP A 166 4.84 -3.33 18.17
CA ASP A 166 4.85 -4.60 17.44
C ASP A 166 3.39 -5.04 17.29
N GLN A 167 2.87 -5.01 16.09
CA GLN A 167 1.47 -5.29 15.82
C GLN A 167 1.31 -6.17 14.59
N THR A 168 0.59 -7.27 14.75
CA THR A 168 0.22 -8.15 13.65
C THR A 168 -1.29 -8.20 13.50
N VAL A 169 -1.78 -7.88 12.30
CA VAL A 169 -3.19 -7.79 11.97
C VAL A 169 -3.55 -8.79 10.89
N HIS A 170 -4.65 -9.53 11.10
CA HIS A 170 -5.24 -10.42 10.10
C HIS A 170 -6.71 -10.03 9.89
N ILE A 171 -7.11 -9.84 8.66
CA ILE A 171 -8.50 -9.57 8.30
C ILE A 171 -8.93 -10.57 7.23
N VAL A 172 -10.04 -11.24 7.47
CA VAL A 172 -10.71 -12.08 6.46
C VAL A 172 -12.08 -11.50 6.20
N GLY A 173 -12.36 -11.17 4.96
CA GLY A 173 -13.63 -10.60 4.52
C GLY A 173 -14.33 -11.42 3.45
N ALA A 174 -15.65 -11.39 3.46
CA ALA A 174 -16.48 -11.89 2.37
C ALA A 174 -17.59 -10.88 2.08
N TYR A 175 -17.91 -10.73 0.81
CA TYR A 175 -18.96 -9.81 0.38
C TYR A 175 -19.81 -10.40 -0.73
N LEU A 176 -21.03 -9.95 -0.78
CA LEU A 176 -21.99 -10.25 -1.83
C LEU A 176 -22.73 -8.98 -2.18
N GLN A 177 -22.84 -8.69 -3.48
CA GLN A 177 -23.59 -7.54 -3.96
C GLN A 177 -24.31 -7.87 -5.26
N ASN A 178 -25.43 -7.22 -5.50
CA ASN A 178 -26.14 -7.31 -6.75
C ASN A 178 -26.51 -5.92 -7.26
N GLU A 179 -26.18 -5.64 -8.51
CA GLU A 179 -26.55 -4.41 -9.21
C GLU A 179 -27.64 -4.72 -10.24
N TRP A 180 -28.82 -4.13 -10.10
CA TRP A 180 -29.85 -4.09 -11.13
C TRP A 180 -29.67 -2.83 -11.94
N LYS A 181 -29.50 -2.95 -13.25
CA LYS A 181 -29.15 -1.82 -14.11
C LYS A 181 -29.99 -1.74 -15.38
N THR A 182 -30.45 -0.53 -15.67
CA THR A 182 -31.10 -0.17 -16.93
C THR A 182 -30.37 1.03 -17.56
N ARG A 183 -30.86 1.45 -18.72
CA ARG A 183 -30.36 2.66 -19.40
C ARG A 183 -30.53 3.96 -18.59
N LYS A 184 -31.49 4.01 -17.66
CA LYS A 184 -31.90 5.23 -16.95
C LYS A 184 -31.53 5.25 -15.47
N TRP A 185 -31.39 4.09 -14.84
CA TRP A 185 -31.11 3.98 -13.41
C TRP A 185 -30.42 2.65 -13.08
N SER A 186 -29.73 2.61 -11.97
CA SER A 186 -29.21 1.40 -11.37
C SER A 186 -29.51 1.37 -9.87
N LEU A 187 -29.69 0.17 -9.33
CA LEU A 187 -29.84 -0.10 -7.91
C LEU A 187 -28.81 -1.14 -7.51
N LEU A 188 -27.91 -0.79 -6.61
CA LEU A 188 -26.92 -1.70 -6.03
C LEU A 188 -27.30 -1.97 -4.59
N VAL A 189 -27.35 -3.26 -4.23
CA VAL A 189 -27.56 -3.75 -2.87
C VAL A 189 -26.47 -4.76 -2.58
N GLY A 190 -25.80 -4.63 -1.42
CA GLY A 190 -24.75 -5.52 -1.02
C GLY A 190 -24.55 -5.57 0.48
N GLY A 191 -23.77 -6.53 0.91
CA GLY A 191 -23.33 -6.67 2.29
C GLY A 191 -21.94 -7.28 2.34
N ARG A 192 -21.18 -6.91 3.37
CA ARG A 192 -19.84 -7.40 3.65
C ARG A 192 -19.76 -7.84 5.10
N LEU A 193 -19.04 -8.93 5.35
CA LEU A 193 -18.70 -9.43 6.67
C LEU A 193 -17.19 -9.55 6.78
N ASP A 194 -16.61 -8.90 7.77
CA ASP A 194 -15.18 -8.96 8.06
C ASP A 194 -14.95 -9.53 9.46
N LYS A 195 -13.93 -10.40 9.56
CA LYS A 195 -13.39 -10.88 10.83
C LYS A 195 -11.95 -10.42 10.97
N HIS A 196 -11.71 -9.71 12.06
CA HIS A 196 -10.42 -9.18 12.44
C HIS A 196 -9.87 -9.96 13.65
N ASN A 197 -8.55 -10.17 13.75
CA ASN A 197 -7.96 -10.88 14.91
C ASN A 197 -7.96 -10.06 16.20
N LEU A 198 -8.06 -8.73 16.11
CA LEU A 198 -8.01 -7.81 17.27
C LEU A 198 -9.39 -7.34 17.74
N VAL A 199 -10.45 -7.54 16.94
CA VAL A 199 -11.82 -7.12 17.26
C VAL A 199 -12.83 -8.18 16.82
N ASP A 200 -14.05 -8.10 17.36
CA ASP A 200 -15.15 -8.95 16.96
C ASP A 200 -15.56 -8.71 15.50
N PRO A 201 -16.25 -9.69 14.86
CA PRO A 201 -16.70 -9.56 13.48
C PRO A 201 -17.56 -8.31 13.27
N VAL A 202 -17.28 -7.55 12.21
CA VAL A 202 -18.02 -6.35 11.81
C VAL A 202 -18.86 -6.67 10.56
N ILE A 203 -20.12 -6.28 10.58
CA ILE A 203 -21.05 -6.37 9.44
C ILE A 203 -21.20 -4.94 8.88
N LEU A 204 -20.86 -4.77 7.61
CA LEU A 204 -20.96 -3.51 6.87
C LEU A 204 -21.99 -3.59 5.75
#